data_2fdb93570f4739e46b786940ffd0b583
#
_entry.id   2fdb93570f4739e46b786940ffd0b583
#
_cell.length_a   1.000
_cell.length_b   1.000
_cell.length_c   1.000
_cell.angle_alpha   90.00
_cell.angle_beta   90.00
_cell.angle_gamma   90.00
#
_symmetry.space_group_name_H-M   'P 1'
#
loop_
_entity.id
_entity.type
_entity.pdbx_description
1 polymer ?
#
loop_
_entity_poly.entity_id
_entity_poly.type
_entity_poly.pdbx_seq_one_letter_code
_entity_poly.pdbx_strand_id
1 'polypeptide(L)'
;KANANTALLKILAQEGAGADVVSAGELYLALKAGFSPDRITFAGVGKREDEIEYALKNDIFSINAESSQELQVISLVALRLGKKARISLRVNPDIDAQSHPYITTGLKQNKFGIPAEEALKLFQYAGSLSHLEVIGVHAHIGSQITKVEPFVEAAAFLAGLVKSLREAGLPINHIDFGGGFGVQYINALACEGLPKEPEGGAVPPLQLFVEGALPVLKETGCSLWFEPGRSIVANAGILLTRVLYTKENGAKKFVVVDAGMNDL
;
A
#
# COMPACT_ATOMS: atom_id res chain seq x y z
N LYS A 1 1.91 7.50 -3.78
CA LYS A 1 1.55 7.65 -2.34
C LYS A 1 2.74 8.12 -1.50
N ALA A 2 3.89 7.45 -1.54
CA ALA A 2 5.03 7.76 -0.66
C ALA A 2 5.70 9.11 -0.98
N ASN A 3 5.74 9.51 -2.24
CA ASN A 3 6.28 10.80 -2.67
C ASN A 3 5.69 11.19 -4.05
N ALA A 4 5.10 12.36 -4.13
CA ALA A 4 4.43 12.85 -5.35
C ALA A 4 5.33 13.80 -6.19
N ASN A 5 6.62 13.90 -5.89
CA ASN A 5 7.53 14.73 -6.68
C ASN A 5 7.60 14.22 -8.13
N THR A 6 7.25 15.09 -9.08
CA THR A 6 7.11 14.70 -10.49
C THR A 6 8.43 14.23 -11.13
N ALA A 7 9.58 14.75 -10.68
CA ALA A 7 10.86 14.29 -11.19
C ALA A 7 11.15 12.84 -10.75
N LEU A 8 10.88 12.52 -9.48
CA LEU A 8 11.00 11.16 -8.96
C LEU A 8 10.02 10.20 -9.65
N LEU A 9 8.76 10.62 -9.82
CA LEU A 9 7.75 9.82 -10.51
C LEU A 9 8.16 9.50 -11.95
N LYS A 10 8.76 10.45 -12.68
CA LYS A 10 9.27 10.20 -14.04
C LYS A 10 10.37 9.15 -14.07
N ILE A 11 11.31 9.19 -13.12
CA ILE A 11 12.36 8.18 -13.02
C ILE A 11 11.76 6.79 -12.82
N LEU A 12 10.82 6.65 -11.86
CA LEU A 12 10.16 5.38 -11.59
C LEU A 12 9.35 4.87 -12.78
N ALA A 13 8.64 5.75 -13.49
CA ALA A 13 7.90 5.39 -14.70
C ALA A 13 8.86 4.90 -15.82
N GLN A 14 10.02 5.53 -16.00
CA GLN A 14 11.04 5.13 -16.98
C GLN A 14 11.65 3.77 -16.64
N GLU A 15 11.80 3.45 -15.36
CA GLU A 15 12.24 2.13 -14.88
C GLU A 15 11.13 1.05 -14.99
N GLY A 16 9.94 1.40 -15.50
CA GLY A 16 8.86 0.47 -15.72
C GLY A 16 8.04 0.12 -14.48
N ALA A 17 8.17 0.90 -13.41
CA ALA A 17 7.35 0.71 -12.21
C ALA A 17 5.87 1.01 -12.47
N GLY A 18 4.99 0.47 -11.61
CA GLY A 18 3.59 0.88 -11.47
C GLY A 18 3.42 1.99 -10.43
N ALA A 19 2.18 2.43 -10.24
CA ALA A 19 1.84 3.42 -9.21
C ALA A 19 0.63 2.96 -8.38
N ASP A 20 0.78 3.01 -7.04
CA ASP A 20 -0.32 2.92 -6.11
C ASP A 20 -0.73 4.33 -5.70
N VAL A 21 -1.96 4.73 -6.05
CA VAL A 21 -2.51 6.06 -5.81
C VAL A 21 -3.67 6.02 -4.82
N VAL A 22 -3.87 7.12 -4.07
CA VAL A 22 -4.94 7.22 -3.08
C VAL A 22 -5.83 8.47 -3.28
N SER A 23 -5.68 9.16 -4.40
CA SER A 23 -6.53 10.30 -4.79
C SER A 23 -6.48 10.56 -6.29
N ALA A 24 -7.47 11.30 -6.81
CA ALA A 24 -7.45 11.76 -8.20
C ALA A 24 -6.24 12.65 -8.51
N GLY A 25 -5.77 13.43 -7.54
CA GLY A 25 -4.58 14.26 -7.69
C GLY A 25 -3.31 13.41 -7.89
N GLU A 26 -3.14 12.34 -7.11
CA GLU A 26 -2.03 11.40 -7.31
C GLU A 26 -2.14 10.65 -8.63
N LEU A 27 -3.36 10.23 -9.03
CA LEU A 27 -3.60 9.60 -10.32
C LEU A 27 -3.21 10.55 -11.47
N TYR A 28 -3.64 11.82 -11.39
CA TYR A 28 -3.27 12.83 -12.39
C TYR A 28 -1.75 12.99 -12.50
N LEU A 29 -1.04 13.06 -11.35
CA LEU A 29 0.42 13.20 -11.35
C LEU A 29 1.12 11.95 -11.89
N ALA A 30 0.62 10.75 -11.59
CA ALA A 30 1.15 9.50 -12.11
C ALA A 30 1.02 9.46 -13.65
N LEU A 31 -0.17 9.73 -14.18
CA LEU A 31 -0.41 9.79 -15.63
C LEU A 31 0.49 10.84 -16.30
N LYS A 32 0.59 12.04 -15.71
CA LYS A 32 1.45 13.12 -16.22
C LYS A 32 2.93 12.77 -16.18
N ALA A 33 3.36 11.95 -15.23
CA ALA A 33 4.74 11.48 -15.13
C ALA A 33 5.07 10.37 -16.15
N GLY A 34 4.07 9.77 -16.79
CA GLY A 34 4.25 8.75 -17.82
C GLY A 34 4.04 7.31 -17.34
N PHE A 35 3.43 7.10 -16.17
CA PHE A 35 3.00 5.75 -15.79
C PHE A 35 1.90 5.26 -16.74
N SER A 36 2.02 4.01 -17.20
CA SER A 36 0.98 3.37 -17.98
C SER A 36 -0.26 3.09 -17.13
N PRO A 37 -1.48 3.43 -17.57
CA PRO A 37 -2.71 3.19 -16.80
C PRO A 37 -2.87 1.74 -16.35
N ASP A 38 -2.46 0.78 -17.18
CA ASP A 38 -2.49 -0.67 -16.89
C ASP A 38 -1.50 -1.10 -15.78
N ARG A 39 -0.73 -0.15 -15.23
CA ARG A 39 0.18 -0.33 -14.09
C ARG A 39 -0.16 0.59 -12.91
N ILE A 40 -1.39 1.10 -12.87
CA ILE A 40 -1.85 1.97 -11.78
C ILE A 40 -2.97 1.27 -11.00
N THR A 41 -2.83 1.20 -9.67
CA THR A 41 -3.89 0.79 -8.74
C THR A 41 -4.37 1.99 -7.93
N PHE A 42 -5.65 1.97 -7.54
CA PHE A 42 -6.23 3.02 -6.70
C PHE A 42 -6.70 2.42 -5.37
N ALA A 43 -5.97 2.69 -4.30
CA ALA A 43 -6.24 2.24 -2.94
C ALA A 43 -6.87 3.35 -2.06
N GLY A 44 -7.14 3.01 -0.79
CA GLY A 44 -7.66 3.94 0.23
C GLY A 44 -9.15 3.79 0.49
N VAL A 45 -9.56 4.05 1.76
CA VAL A 45 -10.93 3.83 2.26
C VAL A 45 -11.93 4.93 1.88
N GLY A 46 -11.46 6.07 1.38
CA GLY A 46 -12.29 7.26 1.18
C GLY A 46 -12.34 7.72 -0.28
N LYS A 47 -12.35 6.81 -1.25
CA LYS A 47 -12.49 7.16 -2.67
C LYS A 47 -13.86 7.80 -2.92
N ARG A 48 -13.84 9.00 -3.49
CA ARG A 48 -15.07 9.71 -3.87
C ARG A 48 -15.56 9.22 -5.23
N GLU A 49 -16.84 9.43 -5.51
CA GLU A 49 -17.47 9.02 -6.77
C GLU A 49 -16.80 9.66 -8.00
N ASP A 50 -16.46 10.95 -7.92
CA ASP A 50 -15.75 11.66 -8.99
C ASP A 50 -14.32 11.14 -9.23
N GLU A 51 -13.64 10.68 -8.18
CA GLU A 51 -12.32 10.06 -8.28
C GLU A 51 -12.38 8.66 -8.88
N ILE A 52 -13.41 7.88 -8.52
CA ILE A 52 -13.69 6.57 -9.15
C ILE A 52 -14.01 6.75 -10.63
N GLU A 53 -14.83 7.75 -10.97
CA GLU A 53 -15.16 8.09 -12.36
C GLU A 53 -13.89 8.46 -13.14
N TYR A 54 -13.02 9.29 -12.56
CA TYR A 54 -11.76 9.68 -13.19
C TYR A 54 -10.84 8.48 -13.41
N ALA A 55 -10.75 7.57 -12.45
CA ALA A 55 -9.97 6.34 -12.55
C ALA A 55 -10.48 5.44 -13.67
N LEU A 56 -11.80 5.21 -13.73
CA LEU A 56 -12.41 4.36 -14.78
C LEU A 56 -12.33 4.99 -16.17
N LYS A 57 -12.38 6.32 -16.30
CA LYS A 57 -12.18 7.02 -17.58
C LYS A 57 -10.76 6.83 -18.12
N ASN A 58 -9.77 6.71 -17.23
CA ASN A 58 -8.37 6.49 -17.60
C ASN A 58 -7.98 5.01 -17.72
N ASP A 59 -8.93 4.07 -17.56
CA ASP A 59 -8.70 2.62 -17.70
C ASP A 59 -7.53 2.08 -16.86
N ILE A 60 -7.40 2.55 -15.61
CA ILE A 60 -6.35 2.06 -14.71
C ILE A 60 -6.46 0.54 -14.48
N PHE A 61 -5.38 -0.07 -14.01
CA PHE A 61 -5.30 -1.52 -13.81
C PHE A 61 -6.41 -2.03 -12.89
N SER A 62 -6.56 -1.45 -11.68
CA SER A 62 -7.60 -1.86 -10.74
C SER A 62 -7.91 -0.78 -9.71
N ILE A 63 -9.09 -0.93 -9.09
CA ILE A 63 -9.47 -0.22 -7.86
C ILE A 63 -9.44 -1.24 -6.72
N ASN A 64 -8.66 -0.95 -5.67
CA ASN A 64 -8.61 -1.76 -4.45
C ASN A 64 -9.75 -1.34 -3.53
N ALA A 65 -10.87 -2.07 -3.57
CA ALA A 65 -12.08 -1.77 -2.81
C ALA A 65 -11.99 -2.33 -1.37
N GLU A 66 -12.61 -1.62 -0.42
CA GLU A 66 -12.47 -1.90 1.02
C GLU A 66 -13.83 -2.07 1.75
N SER A 67 -14.96 -1.99 1.04
CA SER A 67 -16.28 -2.19 1.63
C SER A 67 -17.37 -2.55 0.61
N SER A 68 -18.51 -3.10 1.09
CA SER A 68 -19.66 -3.39 0.23
C SER A 68 -20.30 -2.12 -0.35
N GLN A 69 -20.33 -1.04 0.40
CA GLN A 69 -20.84 0.26 -0.07
C GLN A 69 -19.98 0.82 -1.19
N GLU A 70 -18.66 0.72 -1.05
CA GLU A 70 -17.73 1.15 -2.09
C GLU A 70 -17.91 0.33 -3.38
N LEU A 71 -18.09 -0.99 -3.28
CA LEU A 71 -18.39 -1.84 -4.44
C LEU A 71 -19.66 -1.41 -5.18
N GLN A 72 -20.70 -1.01 -4.45
CA GLN A 72 -21.93 -0.48 -5.05
C GLN A 72 -21.66 0.81 -5.82
N VAL A 73 -20.90 1.76 -5.23
CA VAL A 73 -20.57 3.01 -5.89
C VAL A 73 -19.72 2.75 -7.15
N ILE A 74 -18.69 1.90 -7.05
CA ILE A 74 -17.86 1.54 -8.22
C ILE A 74 -18.74 0.92 -9.33
N SER A 75 -19.64 0.01 -8.98
CA SER A 75 -20.54 -0.64 -9.94
C SER A 75 -21.49 0.35 -10.62
N LEU A 76 -22.07 1.29 -9.86
CA LEU A 76 -22.95 2.33 -10.40
C LEU A 76 -22.20 3.29 -11.33
N VAL A 77 -20.99 3.71 -10.98
CA VAL A 77 -20.17 4.56 -11.84
C VAL A 77 -19.77 3.82 -13.11
N ALA A 78 -19.38 2.54 -13.00
CA ALA A 78 -19.05 1.70 -14.15
C ALA A 78 -20.22 1.53 -15.09
N LEU A 79 -21.44 1.25 -14.56
CA LEU A 79 -22.68 1.20 -15.33
C LEU A 79 -22.92 2.51 -16.10
N ARG A 80 -22.82 3.65 -15.42
CA ARG A 80 -23.04 4.98 -16.00
C ARG A 80 -22.07 5.29 -17.14
N LEU A 81 -20.84 4.78 -17.04
CA LEU A 81 -19.81 4.92 -18.07
C LEU A 81 -19.87 3.86 -19.18
N GLY A 82 -20.76 2.87 -19.09
CA GLY A 82 -20.80 1.73 -19.98
C GLY A 82 -19.53 0.86 -19.94
N LYS A 83 -18.86 0.82 -18.78
CA LYS A 83 -17.61 0.08 -18.57
C LYS A 83 -17.80 -1.07 -17.59
N LYS A 84 -16.78 -1.91 -17.49
CA LYS A 84 -16.60 -2.90 -16.44
C LYS A 84 -15.39 -2.52 -15.61
N ALA A 85 -15.59 -2.29 -14.30
CA ALA A 85 -14.50 -1.91 -13.42
C ALA A 85 -13.73 -3.14 -12.95
N ARG A 86 -12.42 -3.17 -13.19
CA ARG A 86 -11.53 -4.16 -12.59
C ARG A 86 -11.27 -3.80 -11.14
N ILE A 87 -11.49 -4.74 -10.24
CA ILE A 87 -11.31 -4.54 -8.80
C ILE A 87 -10.48 -5.64 -8.17
N SER A 88 -9.72 -5.26 -7.15
CA SER A 88 -9.21 -6.15 -6.12
C SER A 88 -9.87 -5.79 -4.80
N LEU A 89 -10.13 -6.77 -3.94
CA LEU A 89 -10.63 -6.49 -2.59
C LEU A 89 -9.47 -6.50 -1.60
N ARG A 90 -9.38 -5.45 -0.80
CA ARG A 90 -8.40 -5.36 0.28
C ARG A 90 -8.91 -6.13 1.49
N VAL A 91 -8.18 -7.17 1.85
CA VAL A 91 -8.48 -8.01 3.01
C VAL A 91 -7.47 -7.72 4.11
N ASN A 92 -7.97 -7.58 5.33
CA ASN A 92 -7.15 -7.47 6.52
C ASN A 92 -6.89 -8.88 7.07
N PRO A 93 -5.65 -9.37 7.06
CA PRO A 93 -5.33 -10.72 7.50
C PRO A 93 -5.26 -10.91 9.01
N ASP A 94 -5.45 -9.84 9.81
CA ASP A 94 -5.34 -9.82 11.27
C ASP A 94 -3.97 -10.29 11.79
N ILE A 95 -2.91 -9.86 11.12
CA ILE A 95 -1.52 -10.18 11.47
C ILE A 95 -0.92 -9.03 12.28
N ASP A 96 -0.31 -9.36 13.42
CA ASP A 96 0.45 -8.39 14.21
C ASP A 96 1.83 -8.15 13.58
N ALA A 97 1.95 -7.08 12.84
CA ALA A 97 3.20 -6.65 12.24
C ALA A 97 4.24 -6.13 13.25
N GLN A 98 3.91 -6.08 14.55
CA GLN A 98 4.75 -5.56 15.64
C GLN A 98 5.36 -4.18 15.29
N SER A 99 4.63 -3.38 14.54
CA SER A 99 4.99 -2.02 14.17
C SER A 99 4.35 -1.01 15.14
N HIS A 100 4.73 0.27 15.03
CA HIS A 100 4.17 1.31 15.90
C HIS A 100 2.63 1.34 15.76
N PRO A 101 1.85 1.47 16.88
CA PRO A 101 0.39 1.41 16.85
C PRO A 101 -0.30 2.34 15.85
N TYR A 102 0.28 3.51 15.56
CA TYR A 102 -0.28 4.48 14.60
C TYR A 102 -0.04 4.11 13.13
N ILE A 103 0.83 3.14 12.81
CA ILE A 103 1.16 2.73 11.45
C ILE A 103 0.86 1.25 11.17
N THR A 104 0.34 0.52 12.14
CA THR A 104 -0.17 -0.84 11.98
C THR A 104 -1.51 -0.79 11.24
N THR A 105 -1.65 -1.52 10.15
CA THR A 105 -2.88 -1.57 9.33
C THR A 105 -3.45 -2.96 9.16
N GLY A 106 -2.78 -3.99 9.66
CA GLY A 106 -3.13 -5.40 9.53
C GLY A 106 -3.97 -5.98 10.67
N LEU A 107 -4.30 -5.21 11.71
CA LEU A 107 -5.10 -5.70 12.84
C LEU A 107 -6.60 -5.51 12.62
N LYS A 108 -7.42 -6.40 13.21
CA LYS A 108 -8.87 -6.48 13.08
C LYS A 108 -9.63 -5.17 13.38
N GLN A 109 -9.10 -4.31 14.24
CA GLN A 109 -9.73 -3.03 14.61
C GLN A 109 -9.32 -1.84 13.73
N ASN A 110 -8.56 -2.07 12.67
CA ASN A 110 -8.13 -1.00 11.77
C ASN A 110 -9.24 -0.62 10.79
N LYS A 111 -9.25 0.66 10.36
CA LYS A 111 -10.19 1.19 9.37
C LYS A 111 -9.98 0.64 7.95
N PHE A 112 -8.86 -0.04 7.70
CA PHE A 112 -8.48 -0.50 6.37
C PHE A 112 -8.86 -1.95 6.13
N GLY A 113 -9.33 -2.24 4.91
CA GLY A 113 -9.64 -3.58 4.45
C GLY A 113 -10.90 -4.17 5.08
N ILE A 114 -11.29 -5.31 4.56
CA ILE A 114 -12.39 -6.12 5.09
C ILE A 114 -11.85 -7.22 6.01
N PRO A 115 -12.56 -7.62 7.06
CA PRO A 115 -12.15 -8.73 7.90
C PRO A 115 -12.02 -10.03 7.11
N ALA A 116 -11.02 -10.86 7.46
CA ALA A 116 -10.75 -12.12 6.78
C ALA A 116 -11.97 -13.05 6.75
N GLU A 117 -12.73 -13.10 7.85
CA GLU A 117 -13.95 -13.91 7.99
C GLU A 117 -15.10 -13.49 7.07
N GLU A 118 -15.11 -12.23 6.61
CA GLU A 118 -16.12 -11.70 5.69
C GLU A 118 -15.67 -11.77 4.22
N ALA A 119 -14.39 -12.08 3.97
CA ALA A 119 -13.79 -11.99 2.65
C ALA A 119 -14.56 -12.79 1.60
N LEU A 120 -14.77 -14.09 1.82
CA LEU A 120 -15.44 -14.96 0.84
C LEU A 120 -16.82 -14.41 0.44
N LYS A 121 -17.62 -14.01 1.43
CA LYS A 121 -18.97 -13.45 1.20
C LYS A 121 -18.91 -12.18 0.37
N LEU A 122 -17.97 -11.27 0.67
CA LEU A 122 -17.88 -10.01 -0.04
C LEU A 122 -17.32 -10.19 -1.46
N PHE A 123 -16.41 -11.13 -1.67
CA PHE A 123 -15.92 -11.49 -3.00
C PHE A 123 -17.05 -12.09 -3.87
N GLN A 124 -17.90 -12.98 -3.31
CA GLN A 124 -19.07 -13.52 -4.01
C GLN A 124 -20.07 -12.41 -4.36
N TYR A 125 -20.31 -11.48 -3.42
CA TYR A 125 -21.14 -10.31 -3.68
C TYR A 125 -20.57 -9.46 -4.82
N ALA A 126 -19.27 -9.13 -4.80
CA ALA A 126 -18.61 -8.38 -5.85
C ALA A 126 -18.73 -9.09 -7.21
N GLY A 127 -18.56 -10.42 -7.24
CA GLY A 127 -18.71 -11.24 -8.46
C GLY A 127 -20.15 -11.28 -8.99
N SER A 128 -21.17 -11.01 -8.16
CA SER A 128 -22.57 -10.92 -8.60
C SER A 128 -22.92 -9.57 -9.26
N LEU A 129 -22.08 -8.54 -9.11
CA LEU A 129 -22.31 -7.22 -9.69
C LEU A 129 -21.79 -7.18 -11.14
N SER A 130 -22.70 -7.10 -12.10
CA SER A 130 -22.42 -7.26 -13.55
C SER A 130 -21.41 -6.26 -14.12
N HIS A 131 -21.26 -5.09 -13.49
CA HIS A 131 -20.33 -4.04 -13.92
C HIS A 131 -18.98 -4.08 -13.19
N LEU A 132 -18.75 -5.11 -12.39
CA LEU A 132 -17.46 -5.37 -11.75
C LEU A 132 -16.78 -6.59 -12.37
N GLU A 133 -15.48 -6.56 -12.39
CA GLU A 133 -14.59 -7.67 -12.72
C GLU A 133 -13.64 -7.87 -11.55
N VAL A 134 -13.87 -8.92 -10.78
CA VAL A 134 -13.01 -9.27 -9.64
C VAL A 134 -11.77 -9.96 -10.17
N ILE A 135 -10.63 -9.26 -10.17
CA ILE A 135 -9.36 -9.76 -10.72
C ILE A 135 -8.40 -10.26 -9.64
N GLY A 136 -8.50 -9.74 -8.41
CA GLY A 136 -7.46 -10.02 -7.43
C GLY A 136 -7.81 -9.78 -5.99
N VAL A 137 -6.84 -10.07 -5.16
CA VAL A 137 -6.80 -9.78 -3.73
C VAL A 137 -5.71 -8.75 -3.44
N HIS A 138 -5.96 -7.89 -2.46
CA HIS A 138 -4.99 -6.93 -1.96
C HIS A 138 -4.86 -7.06 -0.44
N ALA A 139 -3.66 -6.92 0.10
CA ALA A 139 -3.42 -6.76 1.53
C ALA A 139 -2.30 -5.75 1.78
N HIS A 140 -2.34 -5.13 2.96
CA HIS A 140 -1.26 -4.26 3.41
C HIS A 140 -1.23 -4.31 4.94
N ILE A 141 -0.24 -4.99 5.51
CA ILE A 141 -0.20 -5.36 6.94
C ILE A 141 0.35 -4.28 7.85
N GLY A 142 0.96 -3.23 7.30
CA GLY A 142 1.49 -2.12 8.10
C GLY A 142 2.59 -1.35 7.38
N SER A 143 3.23 -0.44 8.11
CA SER A 143 4.37 0.34 7.61
C SER A 143 5.52 0.24 8.59
N GLN A 144 6.76 0.38 8.10
CA GLN A 144 7.99 0.27 8.91
C GLN A 144 8.07 -1.08 9.67
N ILE A 145 7.79 -2.17 8.97
CA ILE A 145 7.89 -3.52 9.52
C ILE A 145 9.35 -3.97 9.39
N THR A 146 9.94 -4.32 10.51
CA THR A 146 11.36 -4.64 10.63
C THR A 146 11.67 -6.13 10.75
N LYS A 147 10.63 -6.97 10.67
CA LYS A 147 10.72 -8.43 10.75
C LYS A 147 10.17 -9.08 9.50
N VAL A 148 10.74 -10.21 9.09
CA VAL A 148 10.34 -10.95 7.89
C VAL A 148 9.09 -11.81 8.15
N GLU A 149 8.93 -12.34 9.35
CA GLU A 149 7.91 -13.31 9.71
C GLU A 149 6.47 -12.83 9.39
N PRO A 150 6.05 -11.58 9.69
CA PRO A 150 4.73 -11.09 9.33
C PRO A 150 4.44 -11.13 7.83
N PHE A 151 5.47 -10.96 6.99
CA PHE A 151 5.31 -11.06 5.53
C PHE A 151 5.12 -12.52 5.09
N VAL A 152 5.80 -13.47 5.72
CA VAL A 152 5.60 -14.90 5.44
C VAL A 152 4.19 -15.35 5.83
N GLU A 153 3.71 -14.90 6.99
CA GLU A 153 2.33 -15.18 7.45
C GLU A 153 1.29 -14.57 6.50
N ALA A 154 1.50 -13.33 6.06
CA ALA A 154 0.61 -12.66 5.10
C ALA A 154 0.61 -13.38 3.74
N ALA A 155 1.75 -13.88 3.28
CA ALA A 155 1.85 -14.65 2.04
C ALA A 155 1.06 -15.96 2.14
N ALA A 156 1.20 -16.69 3.24
CA ALA A 156 0.45 -17.92 3.49
C ALA A 156 -1.06 -17.67 3.55
N PHE A 157 -1.48 -16.61 4.25
CA PHE A 157 -2.88 -16.19 4.31
C PHE A 157 -3.45 -15.90 2.92
N LEU A 158 -2.76 -15.06 2.12
CA LEU A 158 -3.24 -14.68 0.79
C LEU A 158 -3.28 -15.87 -0.17
N ALA A 159 -2.30 -16.77 -0.12
CA ALA A 159 -2.31 -17.99 -0.94
C ALA A 159 -3.50 -18.88 -0.59
N GLY A 160 -3.78 -19.08 0.70
CA GLY A 160 -4.96 -19.80 1.18
C GLY A 160 -6.27 -19.16 0.74
N LEU A 161 -6.36 -17.84 0.84
CA LEU A 161 -7.54 -17.08 0.40
C LEU A 161 -7.77 -17.22 -1.11
N VAL A 162 -6.74 -17.06 -1.94
CA VAL A 162 -6.83 -17.25 -3.41
C VAL A 162 -7.34 -18.63 -3.75
N LYS A 163 -6.82 -19.68 -3.07
CA LYS A 163 -7.30 -21.06 -3.26
C LYS A 163 -8.80 -21.18 -2.98
N SER A 164 -9.24 -20.69 -1.80
CA SER A 164 -10.66 -20.74 -1.41
C SER A 164 -11.57 -19.96 -2.36
N LEU A 165 -11.13 -18.80 -2.85
CA LEU A 165 -11.88 -17.99 -3.81
C LEU A 165 -12.01 -18.69 -5.16
N ARG A 166 -10.96 -19.34 -5.64
CA ARG A 166 -11.01 -20.14 -6.88
C ARG A 166 -11.91 -21.37 -6.76
N GLU A 167 -11.88 -22.06 -5.62
CA GLU A 167 -12.81 -23.15 -5.32
C GLU A 167 -14.27 -22.68 -5.30
N ALA A 168 -14.51 -21.42 -4.92
CA ALA A 168 -15.82 -20.78 -5.02
C ALA A 168 -16.19 -20.25 -6.41
N GLY A 169 -15.36 -20.51 -7.44
CA GLY A 169 -15.63 -20.12 -8.83
C GLY A 169 -15.19 -18.72 -9.22
N LEU A 170 -14.43 -18.03 -8.38
CA LEU A 170 -13.92 -16.67 -8.66
C LEU A 170 -12.55 -16.74 -9.36
N PRO A 171 -12.37 -16.14 -10.55
CA PRO A 171 -11.14 -16.27 -11.35
C PRO A 171 -10.04 -15.33 -10.87
N ILE A 172 -9.58 -15.48 -9.64
CA ILE A 172 -8.51 -14.65 -9.08
C ILE A 172 -7.18 -14.97 -9.77
N ASN A 173 -6.57 -13.94 -10.36
CA ASN A 173 -5.31 -14.05 -11.11
C ASN A 173 -4.27 -13.00 -10.70
N HIS A 174 -4.58 -12.15 -9.72
CA HIS A 174 -3.73 -11.05 -9.26
C HIS A 174 -3.66 -11.02 -7.73
N ILE A 175 -2.47 -10.80 -7.19
CA ILE A 175 -2.22 -10.52 -5.77
C ILE A 175 -1.43 -9.21 -5.69
N ASP A 176 -2.01 -8.20 -5.07
CA ASP A 176 -1.29 -7.03 -4.60
C ASP A 176 -0.94 -7.26 -3.12
N PHE A 177 0.33 -7.52 -2.89
CA PHE A 177 0.84 -7.89 -1.56
C PHE A 177 1.04 -6.67 -0.65
N GLY A 178 0.90 -5.46 -1.19
CA GLY A 178 1.15 -4.22 -0.49
C GLY A 178 2.64 -3.94 -0.25
N GLY A 179 2.91 -3.08 0.70
CA GLY A 179 4.24 -2.66 1.08
C GLY A 179 4.52 -2.86 2.56
N GLY A 180 5.14 -1.84 3.17
CA GLY A 180 5.41 -1.85 4.60
C GLY A 180 6.84 -2.20 4.97
N PHE A 181 7.67 -2.54 3.99
CA PHE A 181 9.09 -2.87 4.19
C PHE A 181 9.81 -1.75 4.94
N GLY A 182 10.36 -2.09 6.11
CA GLY A 182 11.05 -1.19 6.98
C GLY A 182 12.39 -0.72 6.42
N VAL A 183 12.85 0.43 6.90
CA VAL A 183 14.16 0.98 6.58
C VAL A 183 14.93 1.35 7.84
N GLN A 184 16.24 1.28 7.76
CA GLN A 184 17.15 1.66 8.84
C GLN A 184 17.42 3.16 8.77
N TYR A 185 16.90 3.93 9.74
CA TYR A 185 17.12 5.38 9.79
C TYR A 185 18.39 5.79 10.57
N ILE A 186 18.69 5.07 11.65
CA ILE A 186 19.70 5.50 12.63
C ILE A 186 21.12 5.53 12.07
N ASN A 187 21.44 4.68 11.11
CA ASN A 187 22.77 4.62 10.47
C ASN A 187 22.89 5.44 9.18
N ALA A 188 21.81 6.13 8.76
CA ALA A 188 21.83 6.94 7.53
C ALA A 188 22.71 8.19 7.68
N LEU A 189 22.90 8.68 8.91
CA LEU A 189 23.81 9.79 9.22
C LEU A 189 24.71 9.37 10.38
N ALA A 190 25.99 9.17 10.10
CA ALA A 190 27.01 8.97 11.14
C ALA A 190 27.22 10.27 11.94
N CYS A 191 26.29 10.60 12.85
CA CYS A 191 26.42 11.72 13.75
C CYS A 191 27.00 11.24 15.07
N GLU A 192 28.05 11.88 15.53
CA GLU A 192 28.58 11.66 16.89
C GLU A 192 27.48 11.93 17.94
N GLY A 193 27.28 10.98 18.86
CA GLY A 193 26.32 11.10 19.95
C GLY A 193 24.94 10.49 19.72
N LEU A 194 24.66 9.92 18.56
CA LEU A 194 23.46 9.09 18.36
C LEU A 194 23.69 7.64 18.79
N PRO A 195 22.65 6.91 19.25
CA PRO A 195 22.78 5.50 19.55
C PRO A 195 23.37 4.73 18.36
N LYS A 196 24.40 3.95 18.57
CA LYS A 196 25.07 3.18 17.51
C LYS A 196 24.29 1.97 17.03
N GLU A 197 23.32 1.53 17.84
CA GLU A 197 22.44 0.40 17.49
C GLU A 197 20.97 0.82 17.69
N PRO A 198 20.09 0.48 16.74
CA PRO A 198 18.65 0.74 16.87
C PRO A 198 18.06 -0.13 17.99
N GLU A 199 17.17 0.43 18.80
CA GLU A 199 16.29 -0.38 19.63
C GLU A 199 15.49 -1.32 18.69
N GLY A 200 15.67 -2.63 18.85
CA GLY A 200 15.00 -3.64 18.01
C GLY A 200 15.87 -4.33 16.95
N GLY A 201 17.19 -4.03 16.87
CA GLY A 201 18.12 -4.68 15.96
C GLY A 201 18.17 -4.07 14.55
N ALA A 202 19.00 -4.64 13.68
CA ALA A 202 19.15 -4.19 12.30
C ALA A 202 17.92 -4.59 11.46
N VAL A 203 17.42 -3.67 10.62
CA VAL A 203 16.35 -3.99 9.66
C VAL A 203 16.92 -4.86 8.56
N PRO A 204 16.31 -6.03 8.25
CA PRO A 204 16.74 -6.85 7.16
C PRO A 204 16.72 -6.11 5.81
N PRO A 205 17.61 -6.42 4.87
CA PRO A 205 17.53 -5.87 3.52
C PRO A 205 16.21 -6.29 2.84
N LEU A 206 15.67 -5.42 1.97
CA LEU A 206 14.41 -5.65 1.25
C LEU A 206 14.33 -7.04 0.60
N GLN A 207 15.44 -7.54 0.10
CA GLN A 207 15.54 -8.85 -0.54
C GLN A 207 15.04 -9.97 0.37
N LEU A 208 15.37 -9.98 1.65
CA LEU A 208 14.96 -11.05 2.59
C LEU A 208 13.44 -11.06 2.83
N PHE A 209 12.79 -9.89 2.83
CA PHE A 209 11.33 -9.83 2.93
C PHE A 209 10.66 -10.47 1.71
N VAL A 210 11.19 -10.17 0.52
CA VAL A 210 10.67 -10.74 -0.74
C VAL A 210 10.96 -12.23 -0.82
N GLU A 211 12.17 -12.68 -0.51
CA GLU A 211 12.57 -14.09 -0.51
C GLU A 211 11.74 -14.93 0.47
N GLY A 212 11.35 -14.38 1.62
CA GLY A 212 10.49 -15.06 2.58
C GLY A 212 9.06 -15.27 2.09
N ALA A 213 8.47 -14.30 1.41
CA ALA A 213 7.08 -14.35 0.95
C ALA A 213 6.92 -15.00 -0.44
N LEU A 214 7.88 -14.79 -1.32
CA LEU A 214 7.78 -15.10 -2.74
C LEU A 214 7.53 -16.59 -3.08
N PRO A 215 8.14 -17.57 -2.41
CA PRO A 215 7.91 -18.98 -2.74
C PRO A 215 6.43 -19.36 -2.63
N VAL A 216 5.78 -19.00 -1.51
CA VAL A 216 4.36 -19.29 -1.25
C VAL A 216 3.46 -18.57 -2.25
N LEU A 217 3.74 -17.29 -2.52
CA LEU A 217 2.94 -16.49 -3.46
C LEU A 217 3.05 -17.03 -4.90
N LYS A 218 4.23 -17.49 -5.33
CA LYS A 218 4.44 -18.06 -6.68
C LYS A 218 3.60 -19.31 -6.94
N GLU A 219 3.37 -20.13 -5.92
CA GLU A 219 2.54 -21.34 -6.04
C GLU A 219 1.11 -21.05 -6.44
N THR A 220 0.63 -19.82 -6.19
CA THR A 220 -0.72 -19.39 -6.61
C THR A 220 -0.85 -19.23 -8.12
N GLY A 221 0.24 -19.04 -8.84
CA GLY A 221 0.24 -18.72 -10.27
C GLY A 221 -0.35 -17.34 -10.60
N CYS A 222 -0.58 -16.48 -9.60
CA CYS A 222 -1.06 -15.12 -9.79
C CYS A 222 0.06 -14.18 -10.25
N SER A 223 -0.32 -13.09 -10.94
CA SER A 223 0.52 -11.91 -11.07
C SER A 223 0.74 -11.28 -9.69
N LEU A 224 1.99 -10.97 -9.35
CA LEU A 224 2.35 -10.45 -8.03
C LEU A 224 2.77 -8.99 -8.12
N TRP A 225 2.15 -8.14 -7.32
CA TRP A 225 2.50 -6.74 -7.17
C TRP A 225 2.92 -6.46 -5.73
N PHE A 226 3.85 -5.50 -5.58
CA PHE A 226 4.36 -5.01 -4.30
C PHE A 226 4.37 -3.49 -4.31
N GLU A 227 4.15 -2.87 -3.15
CA GLU A 227 4.06 -1.41 -2.97
C GLU A 227 5.21 -0.87 -2.09
N PRO A 228 6.49 -0.94 -2.51
CA PRO A 228 7.66 -0.62 -1.66
C PRO A 228 7.88 0.89 -1.51
N GLY A 229 6.92 1.63 -0.97
CA GLY A 229 6.97 3.10 -0.90
C GLY A 229 8.12 3.64 -0.05
N ARG A 230 8.10 3.38 1.26
CA ARG A 230 9.13 3.86 2.20
C ARG A 230 10.53 3.37 1.83
N SER A 231 10.68 2.11 1.47
CA SER A 231 11.97 1.52 1.13
C SER A 231 12.62 2.14 -0.13
N ILE A 232 11.83 2.74 -1.02
CA ILE A 232 12.35 3.47 -2.18
C ILE A 232 12.79 4.89 -1.81
N VAL A 233 11.99 5.62 -1.01
CA VAL A 233 12.18 7.08 -0.88
C VAL A 233 12.85 7.52 0.41
N ALA A 234 12.82 6.72 1.49
CA ALA A 234 13.25 7.16 2.80
C ALA A 234 14.72 7.58 2.87
N ASN A 235 15.61 6.76 2.30
CA ASN A 235 17.05 7.03 2.31
C ASN A 235 17.52 7.79 1.05
N ALA A 236 16.59 8.14 0.15
CA ALA A 236 16.88 8.88 -1.07
C ALA A 236 16.70 10.40 -0.93
N GLY A 237 16.20 10.87 0.22
CA GLY A 237 15.89 12.28 0.48
C GLY A 237 16.37 12.75 1.83
N ILE A 238 16.45 14.07 1.97
CA ILE A 238 16.73 14.78 3.23
C ILE A 238 15.72 15.92 3.41
N LEU A 239 15.37 16.22 4.65
CA LEU A 239 14.68 17.46 5.00
C LEU A 239 15.72 18.51 5.39
N LEU A 240 15.85 19.56 4.57
CA LEU A 240 16.67 20.71 4.90
C LEU A 240 15.82 21.73 5.63
N THR A 241 16.21 22.05 6.86
CA THR A 241 15.47 23.00 7.74
C THR A 241 16.44 23.93 8.45
N ARG A 242 15.92 25.08 8.89
CA ARG A 242 16.67 26.08 9.67
C ARG A 242 16.25 26.01 11.12
N VAL A 243 17.21 26.02 12.01
CA VAL A 243 16.97 26.24 13.44
C VAL A 243 16.57 27.69 13.67
N LEU A 244 15.37 27.90 14.18
CA LEU A 244 14.85 29.22 14.54
C LEU A 244 15.24 29.59 15.97
N TYR A 245 15.03 28.66 16.89
CA TYR A 245 15.28 28.86 18.32
C TYR A 245 15.72 27.56 19.00
N THR A 246 16.41 27.70 20.12
CA THR A 246 16.60 26.63 21.11
C THR A 246 16.02 27.06 22.43
N LYS A 247 15.45 26.14 23.20
CA LYS A 247 14.94 26.41 24.54
C LYS A 247 15.05 25.18 25.44
N GLU A 248 15.08 25.41 26.72
CA GLU A 248 15.07 24.36 27.75
C GLU A 248 13.80 24.46 28.60
N ASN A 249 13.20 23.32 28.89
CA ASN A 249 12.07 23.16 29.80
C ASN A 249 12.36 21.98 30.72
N GLY A 250 12.78 22.31 31.96
CA GLY A 250 13.29 21.31 32.88
C GLY A 250 14.51 20.58 32.30
N ALA A 251 14.46 19.26 32.26
CA ALA A 251 15.55 18.45 31.71
C ALA A 251 15.52 18.31 30.18
N LYS A 252 14.50 18.83 29.48
CA LYS A 252 14.35 18.69 28.05
C LYS A 252 14.86 19.90 27.30
N LYS A 253 15.69 19.63 26.29
CA LYS A 253 16.15 20.62 25.30
C LYS A 253 15.30 20.49 24.03
N PHE A 254 14.85 21.63 23.51
CA PHE A 254 14.05 21.72 22.28
C PHE A 254 14.81 22.52 21.24
N VAL A 255 14.78 22.02 20.01
CA VAL A 255 15.21 22.74 18.83
C VAL A 255 13.96 23.05 18.01
N VAL A 256 13.65 24.32 17.84
CA VAL A 256 12.52 24.78 17.05
C VAL A 256 13.01 25.11 15.66
N VAL A 257 12.37 24.53 14.66
CA VAL A 257 12.75 24.64 13.24
C VAL A 257 11.63 25.23 12.41
N ASP A 258 11.92 25.66 11.18
CA ASP A 258 10.94 26.21 10.21
C ASP A 258 10.23 25.13 9.39
N ALA A 259 10.33 23.85 9.76
CA ALA A 259 9.61 22.74 9.17
C ALA A 259 8.56 22.16 10.14
N GLY A 260 7.48 21.62 9.61
CA GLY A 260 6.39 21.01 10.36
C GLY A 260 5.96 19.65 9.81
N MET A 261 4.94 19.05 10.44
CA MET A 261 4.41 17.72 10.08
C MET A 261 3.78 17.69 8.66
N ASN A 262 3.57 18.84 8.04
CA ASN A 262 3.09 18.94 6.65
C ASN A 262 4.22 18.94 5.61
N ASP A 263 5.46 19.00 6.05
CA ASP A 263 6.63 18.99 5.18
C ASP A 263 7.26 17.60 5.06
N LEU A 264 7.10 16.80 6.14
CA LEU A 264 7.62 15.43 6.19
C LEU A 264 6.74 14.54 7.07
#